data_3aa84b2c16480410c01f325945e61a5e
#
_entry.id   3aa84b2c16480410c01f325945e61a5e
#
_cell.length_a   1.000
_cell.length_b   1.000
_cell.length_c   1.000
_cell.angle_alpha   90.00
_cell.angle_beta   90.00
_cell.angle_gamma   90.00
#
_symmetry.space_group_name_H-M   'P 1'
#
loop_
_entity.id
_entity.type
_entity.pdbx_description
1 polymer ?
#
loop_
_entity_poly.entity_id
_entity_poly.type
_entity_poly.pdbx_seq_one_letter_code
_entity_poly.pdbx_strand_id
1 'polypeptide(L)'
;AAKEAGMKYVVLTAKHHDGFCLFDSQYTDFKSTNTKCGRDLVAEYVDAVRAEGLKVGLYFSLLDWFHDDFPHYGDRNHPMRNNPAYKNDDRDFDRYLTYMHNQVREICTNYGKLDVLWFDFSYDTLRGEAWKATELIKMVRKLQPDVIIDNRLEVSGEGYGSLAAGNPTPYHGDFVSPEQMIPPNGIQDVNGNDIAWESCVTMNNHWGYCANDHFFKPAPMLIKKLVECVSKGGNLLLNVGP
;
A
#
# COMPACT_ATOMS: atom_id res chain seq x y z
N ALA A 1 5.60 21.24 -5.71
CA ALA A 1 4.41 20.81 -6.49
C ALA A 1 3.27 20.33 -5.58
N ALA A 2 3.39 19.24 -4.80
CA ALA A 2 2.28 18.71 -3.99
C ALA A 2 1.70 19.74 -3.01
N LYS A 3 2.56 20.43 -2.24
CA LYS A 3 2.17 21.52 -1.33
C LYS A 3 1.49 22.69 -2.06
N GLU A 4 2.06 23.10 -3.18
CA GLU A 4 1.50 24.18 -4.01
C GLU A 4 0.13 23.82 -4.59
N ALA A 5 -0.10 22.53 -4.90
CA ALA A 5 -1.40 22.01 -5.31
C ALA A 5 -2.40 21.88 -4.15
N GLY A 6 -2.00 22.21 -2.92
CA GLY A 6 -2.86 22.11 -1.73
C GLY A 6 -3.05 20.72 -1.17
N MET A 7 -2.28 19.73 -1.62
CA MET A 7 -2.30 18.36 -1.10
C MET A 7 -1.95 18.35 0.39
N LYS A 8 -2.45 17.38 1.13
CA LYS A 8 -2.31 17.31 2.60
C LYS A 8 -1.28 16.27 3.05
N TYR A 9 -1.03 15.27 2.24
CA TYR A 9 -0.09 14.17 2.50
C TYR A 9 0.45 13.62 1.19
N VAL A 10 1.54 12.89 1.31
CA VAL A 10 2.15 12.11 0.21
C VAL A 10 2.36 10.69 0.71
N VAL A 11 2.20 9.70 -0.16
CA VAL A 11 2.46 8.28 0.14
C VAL A 11 3.55 7.80 -0.80
N LEU A 12 4.70 7.39 -0.24
CA LEU A 12 5.78 6.78 -1.01
C LEU A 12 5.65 5.27 -1.01
N THR A 13 5.81 4.66 -2.17
CA THR A 13 5.96 3.21 -2.30
C THR A 13 7.31 2.77 -1.73
N ALA A 14 7.35 2.38 -0.45
CA ALA A 14 8.59 1.98 0.23
C ALA A 14 9.10 0.60 -0.25
N LYS A 15 8.18 -0.31 -0.57
CA LYS A 15 8.44 -1.60 -1.22
C LYS A 15 7.23 -1.98 -2.06
N HIS A 16 7.43 -2.38 -3.32
CA HIS A 16 6.40 -2.93 -4.20
C HIS A 16 6.50 -4.46 -4.30
N HIS A 17 5.71 -5.07 -5.18
CA HIS A 17 5.64 -6.54 -5.35
C HIS A 17 6.95 -7.18 -5.81
N ASP A 18 7.83 -6.41 -6.44
CA ASP A 18 9.16 -6.85 -6.87
C ASP A 18 10.14 -7.10 -5.71
N GLY A 19 9.78 -6.67 -4.50
CA GLY A 19 10.57 -6.88 -3.29
C GLY A 19 11.69 -5.87 -3.06
N PHE A 20 11.92 -4.92 -4.00
CA PHE A 20 12.98 -3.93 -3.83
C PHE A 20 12.62 -2.90 -2.76
N CYS A 21 13.47 -2.79 -1.73
CA CYS A 21 13.26 -1.86 -0.63
C CYS A 21 13.90 -0.49 -0.94
N LEU A 22 13.10 0.58 -0.90
CA LEU A 22 13.63 1.95 -0.96
C LEU A 22 14.20 2.43 0.37
N PHE A 23 14.07 1.63 1.43
CA PHE A 23 14.59 1.86 2.78
C PHE A 23 15.76 0.90 3.12
N ASP A 24 16.55 1.27 4.13
CA ASP A 24 17.69 0.47 4.58
C ASP A 24 17.28 -0.71 5.46
N SER A 25 16.58 -1.69 4.86
CA SER A 25 16.17 -2.90 5.57
C SER A 25 17.40 -3.72 6.02
N GLN A 26 17.32 -4.26 7.23
CA GLN A 26 18.32 -5.20 7.77
C GLN A 26 18.01 -6.66 7.38
N TYR A 27 16.90 -6.90 6.71
CA TYR A 27 16.41 -8.25 6.39
C TYR A 27 16.62 -8.65 4.94
N THR A 28 17.12 -7.73 4.09
CA THR A 28 17.44 -8.02 2.69
C THR A 28 18.58 -7.15 2.20
N ASP A 29 19.36 -7.69 1.26
CA ASP A 29 20.34 -6.93 0.49
C ASP A 29 19.76 -6.28 -0.78
N PHE A 30 18.50 -6.61 -1.13
CA PHE A 30 17.79 -6.06 -2.27
C PHE A 30 17.14 -4.71 -1.91
N LYS A 31 17.97 -3.69 -1.77
CA LYS A 31 17.59 -2.37 -1.26
C LYS A 31 18.40 -1.23 -1.87
N SER A 32 17.87 -0.01 -1.78
CA SER A 32 18.45 1.19 -2.39
C SER A 32 19.84 1.53 -1.86
N THR A 33 20.11 1.29 -0.57
CA THR A 33 21.42 1.54 0.05
C THR A 33 22.53 0.65 -0.50
N ASN A 34 22.19 -0.51 -1.05
CA ASN A 34 23.15 -1.44 -1.67
C ASN A 34 23.34 -1.20 -3.19
N THR A 35 22.70 -0.21 -3.75
CA THR A 35 22.87 0.19 -5.15
C THR A 35 23.96 1.27 -5.29
N LYS A 36 24.24 1.69 -6.54
CA LYS A 36 25.14 2.83 -6.81
C LYS A 36 24.64 4.15 -6.19
N CYS A 37 23.35 4.25 -5.91
CA CYS A 37 22.75 5.38 -5.23
C CYS A 37 23.23 5.47 -3.77
N GLY A 38 23.38 4.34 -3.07
CA GLY A 38 23.90 4.26 -1.70
C GLY A 38 23.08 5.01 -0.65
N ARG A 39 21.79 5.29 -0.94
CA ARG A 39 20.95 6.19 -0.15
C ARG A 39 19.71 5.47 0.38
N ASP A 40 19.28 5.82 1.59
CA ASP A 40 17.96 5.48 2.11
C ASP A 40 16.93 6.48 1.59
N LEU A 41 16.23 6.08 0.52
CA LEU A 41 15.28 6.97 -0.17
C LEU A 41 14.01 7.22 0.66
N VAL A 42 13.65 6.32 1.57
CA VAL A 42 12.54 6.54 2.50
C VAL A 42 12.89 7.59 3.54
N ALA A 43 14.11 7.56 4.11
CA ALA A 43 14.56 8.57 5.05
C ALA A 43 14.54 9.96 4.42
N GLU A 44 15.12 10.11 3.23
CA GLU A 44 15.16 11.39 2.52
C GLU A 44 13.76 11.91 2.13
N TYR A 45 12.88 11.00 1.69
CA TYR A 45 11.49 11.33 1.41
C TYR A 45 10.77 11.86 2.66
N VAL A 46 10.90 11.16 3.79
CA VAL A 46 10.26 11.55 5.05
C VAL A 46 10.71 12.94 5.50
N ASP A 47 12.02 13.21 5.44
CA ASP A 47 12.58 14.50 5.80
C ASP A 47 12.06 15.61 4.88
N ALA A 48 12.04 15.37 3.57
CA ALA A 48 11.57 16.35 2.59
C ALA A 48 10.06 16.66 2.77
N VAL A 49 9.22 15.63 2.98
CA VAL A 49 7.77 15.80 3.15
C VAL A 49 7.45 16.57 4.43
N ARG A 50 8.16 16.26 5.54
CA ARG A 50 8.01 16.99 6.81
C ARG A 50 8.48 18.44 6.71
N ALA A 51 9.59 18.71 6.03
CA ALA A 51 10.09 20.06 5.82
C ALA A 51 9.07 20.94 5.08
N GLU A 52 8.26 20.35 4.20
CA GLU A 52 7.16 21.03 3.51
C GLU A 52 5.88 21.14 4.36
N GLY A 53 5.82 20.55 5.55
CA GLY A 53 4.65 20.56 6.43
C GLY A 53 3.53 19.65 5.94
N LEU A 54 3.84 18.67 5.09
CA LEU A 54 2.92 17.64 4.63
C LEU A 54 2.96 16.43 5.55
N LYS A 55 1.88 15.66 5.55
CA LYS A 55 1.79 14.39 6.28
C LYS A 55 2.51 13.29 5.51
N VAL A 56 3.10 12.35 6.26
CA VAL A 56 3.92 11.26 5.72
C VAL A 56 3.11 9.97 5.64
N GLY A 57 3.01 9.42 4.43
CA GLY A 57 2.48 8.09 4.20
C GLY A 57 3.53 7.15 3.60
N LEU A 58 3.43 5.88 3.90
CA LEU A 58 4.22 4.82 3.28
C LEU A 58 3.30 3.71 2.77
N TYR A 59 3.55 3.28 1.54
CA TYR A 59 2.94 2.09 0.95
C TYR A 59 3.90 0.90 1.12
N PHE A 60 3.34 -0.26 1.45
CA PHE A 60 4.08 -1.50 1.61
C PHE A 60 3.32 -2.67 1.00
N SER A 61 3.91 -3.32 0.00
CA SER A 61 3.35 -4.55 -0.58
C SER A 61 3.46 -5.72 0.38
N LEU A 62 2.34 -6.46 0.53
CA LEU A 62 2.31 -7.73 1.26
C LEU A 62 2.98 -8.86 0.45
N LEU A 63 3.06 -8.70 -0.88
CA LEU A 63 3.76 -9.61 -1.77
C LEU A 63 5.24 -9.28 -1.83
N ASP A 64 6.04 -10.30 -2.15
CA ASP A 64 7.44 -10.15 -2.47
C ASP A 64 7.86 -11.24 -3.48
N TRP A 65 7.85 -10.87 -4.76
CA TRP A 65 8.20 -11.81 -5.83
C TRP A 65 9.68 -12.16 -5.91
N PHE A 66 10.51 -11.44 -5.16
CA PHE A 66 11.94 -11.70 -5.09
C PHE A 66 12.32 -12.66 -3.94
N HIS A 67 11.49 -12.72 -2.88
CA HIS A 67 11.81 -13.50 -1.70
C HIS A 67 11.69 -15.01 -1.94
N ASP A 68 12.73 -15.77 -1.59
CA ASP A 68 12.79 -17.22 -1.84
C ASP A 68 11.65 -18.02 -1.19
N ASP A 69 11.13 -17.59 -0.06
CA ASP A 69 10.06 -18.27 0.67
C ASP A 69 8.64 -17.79 0.26
N PHE A 70 8.52 -16.76 -0.58
CA PHE A 70 7.22 -16.39 -1.11
C PHE A 70 6.80 -17.40 -2.21
N PRO A 71 5.53 -17.90 -2.19
CA PRO A 71 5.07 -18.87 -3.17
C PRO A 71 5.13 -18.31 -4.61
N HIS A 72 5.77 -19.05 -5.52
CA HIS A 72 5.92 -18.64 -6.93
C HIS A 72 4.99 -19.43 -7.85
N TYR A 73 5.15 -20.75 -7.86
CA TYR A 73 4.44 -21.61 -8.77
C TYR A 73 2.98 -21.77 -8.38
N GLY A 74 2.07 -21.54 -9.33
CA GLY A 74 0.64 -21.65 -9.11
C GLY A 74 -0.02 -20.38 -8.53
N ASP A 75 0.74 -19.39 -8.08
CA ASP A 75 0.19 -18.10 -7.70
C ASP A 75 -0.23 -17.32 -8.95
N ARG A 76 -1.51 -16.98 -9.08
CA ARG A 76 -2.07 -16.33 -10.29
C ARG A 76 -1.41 -14.99 -10.64
N ASN A 77 -0.81 -14.32 -9.68
CA ASN A 77 -0.21 -12.99 -9.86
C ASN A 77 1.31 -13.05 -10.03
N HIS A 78 1.97 -14.14 -9.59
CA HIS A 78 3.43 -14.22 -9.63
C HIS A 78 3.96 -14.32 -11.08
N PRO A 79 5.01 -13.57 -11.46
CA PRO A 79 5.60 -13.65 -12.80
C PRO A 79 6.03 -15.06 -13.20
N MET A 80 6.52 -15.87 -12.25
CA MET A 80 7.01 -17.24 -12.47
C MET A 80 5.94 -18.33 -12.25
N ARG A 81 4.66 -17.97 -12.14
CA ARG A 81 3.55 -18.87 -11.80
C ARG A 81 3.41 -20.12 -12.67
N ASN A 82 3.86 -20.05 -13.90
CA ASN A 82 3.77 -21.14 -14.88
C ASN A 82 5.11 -21.88 -15.07
N ASN A 83 6.15 -21.53 -14.35
CA ASN A 83 7.46 -22.14 -14.48
C ASN A 83 7.67 -23.24 -13.42
N PRO A 84 7.65 -24.55 -13.81
CA PRO A 84 7.77 -25.65 -12.85
C PRO A 84 9.13 -25.73 -12.14
N ALA A 85 10.15 -24.99 -12.61
CA ALA A 85 11.42 -24.87 -11.88
C ALA A 85 11.30 -24.07 -10.58
N TYR A 86 10.22 -23.30 -10.42
CA TYR A 86 9.94 -22.49 -9.22
C TYR A 86 8.84 -23.12 -8.37
N LYS A 87 8.86 -24.46 -8.20
CA LYS A 87 7.95 -25.15 -7.29
C LYS A 87 8.10 -24.64 -5.86
N ASN A 88 7.03 -24.79 -5.08
CA ASN A 88 6.95 -24.27 -3.71
C ASN A 88 7.39 -25.28 -2.63
N ASP A 89 7.93 -26.44 -3.04
CA ASP A 89 8.18 -27.59 -2.16
C ASP A 89 9.14 -27.29 -0.99
N ASP A 90 10.11 -26.40 -1.20
CA ASP A 90 11.13 -26.02 -0.20
C ASP A 90 10.87 -24.64 0.42
N ARG A 91 9.71 -24.03 0.17
CA ARG A 91 9.39 -22.67 0.63
C ARG A 91 8.70 -22.72 1.99
N ASP A 92 9.14 -21.85 2.87
CA ASP A 92 8.60 -21.67 4.21
C ASP A 92 7.86 -20.33 4.31
N PHE A 93 6.55 -20.37 4.13
CA PHE A 93 5.73 -19.15 4.17
C PHE A 93 5.71 -18.48 5.55
N ASP A 94 5.88 -19.22 6.65
CA ASP A 94 6.00 -18.63 7.99
C ASP A 94 7.31 -17.84 8.14
N ARG A 95 8.38 -18.30 7.50
CA ARG A 95 9.66 -17.56 7.43
C ARG A 95 9.49 -16.26 6.63
N TYR A 96 8.77 -16.32 5.51
CA TYR A 96 8.39 -15.13 4.75
C TYR A 96 7.56 -14.14 5.59
N LEU A 97 6.54 -14.62 6.32
CA LEU A 97 5.71 -13.75 7.17
C LEU A 97 6.55 -13.08 8.26
N THR A 98 7.50 -13.79 8.85
CA THR A 98 8.43 -13.23 9.84
C THR A 98 9.27 -12.10 9.23
N TYR A 99 9.82 -12.33 8.04
CA TYR A 99 10.55 -11.32 7.27
C TYR A 99 9.69 -10.09 6.99
N MET A 100 8.50 -10.27 6.46
CA MET A 100 7.58 -9.19 6.11
C MET A 100 7.18 -8.37 7.35
N HIS A 101 6.81 -9.02 8.46
CA HIS A 101 6.48 -8.33 9.70
C HIS A 101 7.66 -7.54 10.27
N ASN A 102 8.88 -8.06 10.15
CA ASN A 102 10.08 -7.35 10.58
C ASN A 102 10.35 -6.12 9.74
N GLN A 103 10.16 -6.17 8.42
CA GLN A 103 10.26 -5.00 7.54
C GLN A 103 9.20 -3.94 7.88
N VAL A 104 7.95 -4.34 8.14
CA VAL A 104 6.92 -3.40 8.61
C VAL A 104 7.30 -2.77 9.95
N ARG A 105 7.91 -3.54 10.86
CA ARG A 105 8.45 -3.01 12.11
C ARG A 105 9.53 -1.96 11.85
N GLU A 106 10.46 -2.19 10.91
CA GLU A 106 11.50 -1.22 10.56
C GLU A 106 10.88 0.10 10.09
N ILE A 107 9.95 0.07 9.15
CA ILE A 107 9.32 1.29 8.64
C ILE A 107 8.49 2.02 9.71
N CYS A 108 7.94 1.30 10.69
CA CYS A 108 7.22 1.88 11.81
C CYS A 108 8.11 2.42 12.93
N THR A 109 9.42 2.11 12.95
CA THR A 109 10.34 2.53 14.02
C THR A 109 11.42 3.50 13.57
N ASN A 110 11.90 3.36 12.33
CA ASN A 110 13.12 4.06 11.89
C ASN A 110 12.87 5.46 11.34
N TYR A 111 11.62 5.79 10.96
CA TYR A 111 11.29 7.01 10.23
C TYR A 111 10.42 8.00 11.02
N GLY A 112 10.32 7.81 12.35
CA GLY A 112 9.50 8.65 13.23
C GLY A 112 7.99 8.48 12.99
N LYS A 113 7.21 9.53 13.23
CA LYS A 113 5.74 9.47 13.11
C LYS A 113 5.32 9.28 11.65
N LEU A 114 4.50 8.26 11.41
CA LEU A 114 3.77 8.06 10.16
C LEU A 114 2.33 8.52 10.32
N ASP A 115 1.77 9.13 9.29
CA ASP A 115 0.36 9.54 9.28
C ASP A 115 -0.51 8.53 8.54
N VAL A 116 0.03 7.88 7.49
CA VAL A 116 -0.68 6.88 6.69
C VAL A 116 0.23 5.67 6.47
N LEU A 117 -0.29 4.47 6.68
CA LEU A 117 0.35 3.21 6.27
C LEU A 117 -0.61 2.48 5.32
N TRP A 118 -0.17 2.32 4.10
CA TRP A 118 -0.92 1.74 3.02
C TRP A 118 -0.37 0.34 2.72
N PHE A 119 -1.08 -0.72 3.14
CA PHE A 119 -0.79 -2.09 2.74
C PHE A 119 -1.37 -2.37 1.36
N ASP A 120 -0.85 -3.39 0.68
CA ASP A 120 -1.45 -3.80 -0.57
C ASP A 120 -1.31 -5.29 -0.82
N PHE A 121 -2.33 -5.79 -1.44
CA PHE A 121 -2.47 -7.02 -2.18
C PHE A 121 -2.89 -8.22 -1.33
N SER A 122 -4.15 -8.22 -0.91
CA SER A 122 -4.82 -9.43 -0.43
C SER A 122 -5.72 -10.02 -1.51
N TYR A 123 -5.53 -11.29 -1.85
CA TYR A 123 -6.29 -11.98 -2.90
C TYR A 123 -6.41 -13.48 -2.59
N ASP A 124 -7.40 -14.13 -3.17
CA ASP A 124 -7.67 -15.55 -3.01
C ASP A 124 -7.60 -16.01 -1.54
N THR A 125 -6.70 -16.90 -1.19
CA THR A 125 -6.44 -17.37 0.18
C THR A 125 -5.45 -16.52 0.94
N LEU A 126 -4.70 -15.63 0.27
CA LEU A 126 -3.74 -14.70 0.85
C LEU A 126 -4.47 -13.43 1.30
N ARG A 127 -5.17 -13.48 2.42
CA ARG A 127 -5.88 -12.36 3.03
C ARG A 127 -6.04 -12.56 4.54
N GLY A 128 -6.16 -11.46 5.27
CA GLY A 128 -6.42 -11.49 6.70
C GLY A 128 -5.40 -12.31 7.47
N GLU A 129 -5.84 -13.36 8.15
CA GLU A 129 -4.97 -14.18 8.98
C GLU A 129 -3.93 -15.01 8.21
N ALA A 130 -4.07 -15.16 6.88
CA ALA A 130 -2.98 -15.69 6.08
C ALA A 130 -1.72 -14.80 6.12
N TRP A 131 -1.90 -13.50 6.35
CA TRP A 131 -0.82 -12.54 6.62
C TRP A 131 -0.45 -12.41 8.11
N LYS A 132 -1.07 -13.18 9.01
CA LYS A 132 -1.06 -12.95 10.46
C LYS A 132 -1.45 -11.50 10.79
N ALA A 133 -2.52 -11.03 10.12
CA ALA A 133 -2.89 -9.62 10.08
C ALA A 133 -3.27 -9.07 11.46
N THR A 134 -3.88 -9.88 12.35
CA THR A 134 -4.17 -9.46 13.73
C THR A 134 -2.89 -9.12 14.51
N GLU A 135 -1.83 -9.93 14.37
CA GLU A 135 -0.54 -9.66 15.01
C GLU A 135 0.15 -8.44 14.39
N LEU A 136 0.11 -8.35 13.06
CA LEU A 136 0.69 -7.23 12.32
C LEU A 136 0.06 -5.90 12.76
N ILE A 137 -1.26 -5.79 12.77
CA ILE A 137 -1.98 -4.58 13.18
C ILE A 137 -1.71 -4.22 14.64
N LYS A 138 -1.71 -5.20 15.55
CA LYS A 138 -1.35 -4.94 16.96
C LYS A 138 0.04 -4.36 17.10
N MET A 139 1.00 -4.87 16.33
CA MET A 139 2.37 -4.34 16.30
C MET A 139 2.38 -2.90 15.77
N VAL A 140 1.75 -2.65 14.63
CA VAL A 140 1.69 -1.31 14.01
C VAL A 140 1.04 -0.30 14.96
N ARG A 141 -0.13 -0.61 15.52
CA ARG A 141 -0.83 0.29 16.47
C ARG A 141 -0.03 0.59 17.73
N LYS A 142 0.79 -0.37 18.19
CA LYS A 142 1.69 -0.14 19.34
C LYS A 142 2.83 0.81 18.99
N LEU A 143 3.39 0.71 17.78
CA LEU A 143 4.52 1.53 17.34
C LEU A 143 4.09 2.89 16.81
N GLN A 144 2.94 2.95 16.18
CA GLN A 144 2.35 4.12 15.53
C GLN A 144 0.87 4.26 15.91
N PRO A 145 0.55 4.75 17.13
CA PRO A 145 -0.83 4.75 17.64
C PRO A 145 -1.78 5.63 16.84
N ASP A 146 -1.27 6.68 16.17
CA ASP A 146 -2.06 7.66 15.42
C ASP A 146 -2.10 7.39 13.91
N VAL A 147 -1.41 6.35 13.41
CA VAL A 147 -1.37 6.05 11.96
C VAL A 147 -2.72 5.57 11.48
N ILE A 148 -3.18 6.10 10.36
CA ILE A 148 -4.34 5.54 9.66
C ILE A 148 -3.89 4.47 8.65
N ILE A 149 -4.66 3.39 8.56
CA ILE A 149 -4.33 2.19 7.78
C ILE A 149 -5.51 1.88 6.86
N ASP A 150 -5.23 1.49 5.62
CA ASP A 150 -6.23 1.05 4.66
C ASP A 150 -6.79 -0.35 4.97
N ASN A 151 -7.77 -0.81 4.18
CA ASN A 151 -8.42 -2.11 4.36
C ASN A 151 -7.74 -3.26 3.57
N ARG A 152 -6.55 -3.04 3.01
CA ARG A 152 -5.91 -4.00 2.08
C ARG A 152 -5.35 -5.25 2.75
N LEU A 153 -5.31 -5.33 4.07
CA LEU A 153 -5.07 -6.60 4.77
C LEU A 153 -6.24 -7.58 4.64
N GLU A 154 -7.46 -7.09 4.40
CA GLU A 154 -8.67 -7.91 4.22
C GLU A 154 -8.98 -8.23 2.78
N VAL A 155 -8.93 -7.20 1.93
CA VAL A 155 -9.43 -7.22 0.56
C VAL A 155 -8.52 -6.45 -0.38
N SER A 156 -8.60 -6.73 -1.67
CA SER A 156 -8.01 -5.89 -2.70
C SER A 156 -8.94 -4.69 -3.02
N GLY A 157 -8.51 -3.80 -3.93
CA GLY A 157 -9.21 -2.58 -4.29
C GLY A 157 -10.62 -2.71 -4.86
N GLU A 158 -11.09 -3.93 -5.04
CA GLU A 158 -12.44 -4.25 -5.54
C GLU A 158 -13.47 -4.41 -4.42
N GLY A 159 -13.01 -4.57 -3.16
CA GLY A 159 -13.87 -4.88 -2.02
C GLY A 159 -13.86 -3.79 -0.95
N TYR A 160 -14.97 -3.70 -0.22
CA TYR A 160 -15.12 -2.76 0.89
C TYR A 160 -14.82 -3.38 2.26
N GLY A 161 -14.68 -4.71 2.32
CA GLY A 161 -14.26 -5.45 3.53
C GLY A 161 -15.32 -5.50 4.62
N SER A 162 -14.86 -5.88 5.80
CA SER A 162 -15.72 -6.10 6.97
C SER A 162 -16.29 -4.82 7.58
N LEU A 163 -15.66 -3.67 7.34
CA LEU A 163 -16.22 -2.36 7.71
C LEU A 163 -17.60 -2.16 7.10
N ALA A 164 -17.73 -2.36 5.78
CA ALA A 164 -19.00 -2.20 5.09
C ALA A 164 -20.00 -3.30 5.45
N ALA A 165 -19.52 -4.50 5.80
CA ALA A 165 -20.36 -5.60 6.23
C ALA A 165 -20.91 -5.45 7.66
N GLY A 166 -20.50 -4.40 8.39
CA GLY A 166 -20.97 -4.12 9.76
C GLY A 166 -20.47 -5.12 10.82
N ASN A 167 -19.47 -5.92 10.49
CA ASN A 167 -18.83 -6.86 11.40
C ASN A 167 -17.31 -6.79 11.25
N PRO A 168 -16.68 -5.67 11.68
CA PRO A 168 -15.28 -5.38 11.44
C PRO A 168 -14.35 -6.40 12.10
N THR A 169 -13.41 -6.92 11.31
CA THR A 169 -12.32 -7.78 11.80
C THR A 169 -11.30 -6.95 12.59
N PRO A 170 -10.40 -7.56 13.37
CA PRO A 170 -9.32 -6.82 14.03
C PRO A 170 -8.37 -6.06 13.08
N TYR A 171 -8.37 -6.40 11.80
CA TYR A 171 -7.48 -5.85 10.76
C TYR A 171 -8.22 -5.14 9.63
N HIS A 172 -9.46 -4.66 9.89
CA HIS A 172 -10.30 -4.00 8.89
C HIS A 172 -9.74 -2.68 8.33
N GLY A 173 -8.72 -2.09 8.99
CA GLY A 173 -8.21 -0.76 8.65
C GLY A 173 -9.09 0.38 9.18
N ASP A 174 -8.76 1.61 8.80
CA ASP A 174 -9.48 2.84 9.20
C ASP A 174 -10.29 3.42 8.03
N PHE A 175 -9.98 3.04 6.80
CA PHE A 175 -10.68 3.48 5.60
C PHE A 175 -10.66 2.42 4.51
N VAL A 176 -11.64 2.50 3.62
CA VAL A 176 -11.75 1.63 2.45
C VAL A 176 -11.02 2.26 1.25
N SER A 177 -10.32 1.47 0.46
CA SER A 177 -9.48 1.95 -0.65
C SER A 177 -9.93 1.40 -2.02
N PRO A 178 -11.04 1.90 -2.62
CA PRO A 178 -11.44 1.51 -3.97
C PRO A 178 -10.38 1.92 -4.99
N GLU A 179 -10.11 1.03 -5.95
CA GLU A 179 -9.03 1.22 -6.92
C GLU A 179 -9.57 1.60 -8.30
N GLN A 180 -9.02 2.67 -8.89
CA GLN A 180 -9.36 3.21 -10.22
C GLN A 180 -10.85 3.58 -10.40
N MET A 181 -11.64 3.50 -9.35
CA MET A 181 -13.08 3.80 -9.38
C MET A 181 -13.47 4.76 -8.25
N ILE A 182 -14.52 5.50 -8.45
CA ILE A 182 -15.14 6.35 -7.44
C ILE A 182 -16.51 5.75 -7.12
N PRO A 183 -16.81 5.39 -5.86
CA PRO A 183 -18.12 4.85 -5.48
C PRO A 183 -19.26 5.79 -5.88
N PRO A 184 -20.33 5.30 -6.52
CA PRO A 184 -21.42 6.17 -7.04
C PRO A 184 -22.07 7.06 -5.98
N ASN A 185 -22.25 6.55 -4.75
CA ASN A 185 -22.96 7.23 -3.66
C ASN A 185 -22.11 7.34 -2.38
N GLY A 186 -20.76 7.30 -2.50
CA GLY A 186 -19.91 7.09 -1.35
C GLY A 186 -19.93 5.63 -0.87
N ILE A 187 -19.44 5.38 0.36
CA ILE A 187 -19.46 4.03 0.96
C ILE A 187 -20.17 4.12 2.30
N GLN A 188 -21.14 3.23 2.51
CA GLN A 188 -21.86 3.09 3.78
C GLN A 188 -21.78 1.64 4.27
N ASP A 189 -21.90 1.47 5.59
CA ASP A 189 -22.06 0.15 6.19
C ASP A 189 -23.52 -0.36 6.01
N VAL A 190 -23.77 -1.57 6.45
CA VAL A 190 -25.10 -2.21 6.38
C VAL A 190 -26.18 -1.48 7.19
N ASN A 191 -25.80 -0.57 8.08
CA ASN A 191 -26.71 0.25 8.90
C ASN A 191 -26.91 1.66 8.33
N GLY A 192 -26.27 1.97 7.19
CA GLY A 192 -26.34 3.28 6.54
C GLY A 192 -25.39 4.34 7.12
N ASN A 193 -24.42 3.96 7.95
CA ASN A 193 -23.40 4.89 8.43
C ASN A 193 -22.31 5.09 7.38
N ASP A 194 -21.87 6.33 7.18
CA ASP A 194 -20.81 6.66 6.25
C ASP A 194 -19.47 6.07 6.72
N ILE A 195 -18.74 5.46 5.79
CA ILE A 195 -17.40 4.90 6.00
C ILE A 195 -16.40 5.81 5.30
N ALA A 196 -15.27 6.09 5.97
CA ALA A 196 -14.15 6.79 5.36
C ALA A 196 -13.58 5.97 4.19
N TRP A 197 -13.30 6.63 3.07
CA TRP A 197 -12.74 5.98 1.89
C TRP A 197 -11.82 6.89 1.09
N GLU A 198 -10.87 6.26 0.39
CA GLU A 198 -9.90 6.93 -0.45
C GLU A 198 -9.77 6.18 -1.78
N SER A 199 -10.14 6.81 -2.89
CA SER A 199 -9.94 6.22 -4.21
C SER A 199 -8.51 6.46 -4.69
N CYS A 200 -7.77 5.39 -4.96
CA CYS A 200 -6.46 5.50 -5.59
C CYS A 200 -6.59 5.44 -7.12
N VAL A 201 -6.04 6.44 -7.79
CA VAL A 201 -6.18 6.65 -9.26
C VAL A 201 -4.84 7.03 -9.86
N THR A 202 -4.46 6.37 -10.95
CA THR A 202 -3.25 6.70 -11.72
C THR A 202 -3.45 7.92 -12.62
N MET A 203 -2.38 8.67 -12.89
CA MET A 203 -2.40 9.73 -13.90
C MET A 203 -2.44 9.17 -15.33
N ASN A 204 -1.82 8.01 -15.56
CA ASN A 204 -1.80 7.28 -16.85
C ASN A 204 -2.34 5.86 -16.66
N ASN A 205 -1.90 4.88 -17.44
CA ASN A 205 -2.36 3.49 -17.35
C ASN A 205 -1.48 2.61 -16.44
N HIS A 206 -0.40 3.16 -15.87
CA HIS A 206 0.56 2.42 -15.04
C HIS A 206 0.71 3.07 -13.66
N TRP A 207 0.99 2.24 -12.64
CA TRP A 207 1.27 2.72 -11.29
C TRP A 207 2.68 3.28 -11.18
N GLY A 208 3.67 2.58 -11.73
CA GLY A 208 5.05 3.04 -11.81
C GLY A 208 5.36 3.75 -13.13
N TYR A 209 6.60 4.22 -13.25
CA TYR A 209 7.08 4.81 -14.50
C TYR A 209 7.06 3.80 -15.64
N CYS A 210 6.48 4.20 -16.74
CA CYS A 210 6.48 3.43 -18.00
C CYS A 210 6.84 4.36 -19.17
N ALA A 211 8.03 4.20 -19.72
CA ALA A 211 8.55 5.06 -20.80
C ALA A 211 7.66 5.10 -22.05
N ASN A 212 6.88 4.02 -22.28
CA ASN A 212 6.02 3.90 -23.45
C ASN A 212 4.57 4.33 -23.21
N ASP A 213 4.20 4.69 -21.97
CA ASP A 213 2.85 5.15 -21.63
C ASP A 213 2.77 6.69 -21.65
N HIS A 214 2.25 7.20 -22.73
CA HIS A 214 2.02 8.64 -22.93
C HIS A 214 0.55 9.03 -22.80
N PHE A 215 -0.32 8.11 -22.39
CA PHE A 215 -1.78 8.33 -22.28
C PHE A 215 -2.16 8.90 -20.91
N PHE A 216 -1.76 10.14 -20.65
CA PHE A 216 -2.11 10.82 -19.41
C PHE A 216 -3.56 11.31 -19.43
N LYS A 217 -4.25 11.08 -18.30
CA LYS A 217 -5.57 11.67 -18.06
C LYS A 217 -5.45 13.20 -18.06
N PRO A 218 -6.29 13.92 -18.84
CA PRO A 218 -6.20 15.38 -18.89
C PRO A 218 -6.58 16.00 -17.53
N ALA A 219 -5.95 17.15 -17.21
CA ALA A 219 -6.17 17.84 -15.94
C ALA A 219 -7.65 18.09 -15.58
N PRO A 220 -8.55 18.49 -16.52
CA PRO A 220 -9.98 18.60 -16.19
C PRO A 220 -10.62 17.30 -15.71
N MET A 221 -10.18 16.14 -16.24
CA MET A 221 -10.68 14.83 -15.80
C MET A 221 -10.22 14.53 -14.37
N LEU A 222 -8.96 14.79 -14.04
CA LEU A 222 -8.42 14.56 -12.69
C LEU A 222 -9.05 15.49 -11.65
N ILE A 223 -9.27 16.76 -12.00
CA ILE A 223 -9.97 17.73 -11.16
C ILE A 223 -11.43 17.28 -10.93
N LYS A 224 -12.12 16.82 -11.98
CA LYS A 224 -13.48 16.28 -11.84
C LYS A 224 -13.51 15.07 -10.90
N LYS A 225 -12.54 14.16 -10.99
CA LYS A 225 -12.43 13.02 -10.07
C LYS A 225 -12.22 13.47 -8.62
N LEU A 226 -11.38 14.47 -8.38
CA LEU A 226 -11.20 15.04 -7.04
C LEU A 226 -12.50 15.63 -6.50
N VAL A 227 -13.19 16.47 -7.29
CA VAL A 227 -14.47 17.05 -6.90
C VAL A 227 -15.51 15.97 -6.63
N GLU A 228 -15.54 14.94 -7.45
CA GLU A 228 -16.44 13.80 -7.29
C GLU A 228 -16.16 13.01 -6.01
N CYS A 229 -14.91 12.71 -5.69
CA CYS A 229 -14.55 12.08 -4.42
C CYS A 229 -15.01 12.91 -3.22
N VAL A 230 -14.67 14.18 -3.20
CA VAL A 230 -14.99 15.09 -2.09
C VAL A 230 -16.50 15.27 -1.92
N SER A 231 -17.24 15.43 -3.02
CA SER A 231 -18.71 15.59 -2.97
C SER A 231 -19.44 14.37 -2.41
N LYS A 232 -18.78 13.20 -2.41
CA LYS A 232 -19.31 11.92 -1.90
C LYS A 232 -18.72 11.51 -0.57
N GLY A 233 -18.03 12.45 0.13
CA GLY A 233 -17.43 12.19 1.44
C GLY A 233 -16.14 11.38 1.40
N GLY A 234 -15.50 11.23 0.24
CA GLY A 234 -14.27 10.48 0.07
C GLY A 234 -13.04 11.35 -0.18
N ASN A 235 -11.91 10.70 -0.34
CA ASN A 235 -10.62 11.28 -0.63
C ASN A 235 -10.05 10.72 -1.94
N LEU A 236 -9.16 11.46 -2.59
CA LEU A 236 -8.45 11.04 -3.79
C LEU A 236 -6.96 10.89 -3.51
N LEU A 237 -6.42 9.69 -3.69
CA LEU A 237 -4.98 9.42 -3.78
C LEU A 237 -4.58 9.38 -5.27
N LEU A 238 -4.01 10.46 -5.76
CA LEU A 238 -3.54 10.54 -7.15
C LEU A 238 -2.13 9.95 -7.23
N ASN A 239 -1.99 8.86 -7.96
CA ASN A 239 -0.70 8.22 -8.19
C ASN A 239 0.06 8.90 -9.34
N VAL A 240 1.33 9.16 -9.10
CA VAL A 240 2.30 9.62 -10.10
C VAL A 240 3.45 8.64 -10.17
N GLY A 241 3.78 8.14 -11.36
CA GLY A 241 4.98 7.35 -11.63
C GLY A 241 6.13 8.30 -11.92
N PRO A 242 7.16 8.38 -11.06
CA PRO A 242 8.29 9.30 -11.23
C PRO A 242 9.21 8.89 -12.38
#